data_0549da4fa09847722571f3134bcbe8d3
#
_entry.id   0549da4fa09847722571f3134bcbe8d3
#
_cell.length_a   1.000
_cell.length_b   1.000
_cell.length_c   1.000
_cell.angle_alpha   90.00
_cell.angle_beta   90.00
_cell.angle_gamma   90.00
#
_symmetry.space_group_name_H-M   'P 1'
#
loop_
_entity.id
_entity.type
_entity.pdbx_description
1 polymer ?
#
loop_
_entity_poly.entity_id
_entity_poly.type
_entity_poly.pdbx_seq_one_letter_code
_entity_poly.pdbx_strand_id
1 'polypeptide(L)'
;MKQVLATGAALSMALSMAPVTASAADKVDINVIAAQYGQQTADWWANFVTEFNEANPDINLNVEVVSWNDIYTVVNTRIANGEAPDVLNIDVFADYQADDLLLPIQDVVSEETYSKMY
;
A
#
# COMPACT_ATOMS: atom_id res chain seq x y z
N MET A 1 9.37 79.92 -19.33
CA MET A 1 10.39 78.83 -19.34
C MET A 1 10.43 78.19 -18.00
N LYS A 2 9.75 77.05 -17.81
CA LYS A 2 9.96 76.13 -16.70
C LYS A 2 9.52 74.72 -17.20
N GLN A 3 10.52 73.89 -17.39
CA GLN A 3 10.31 72.48 -17.72
C GLN A 3 9.89 71.72 -16.46
N VAL A 4 8.86 70.89 -16.55
CA VAL A 4 8.45 69.99 -15.50
C VAL A 4 8.79 68.59 -16.01
N LEU A 5 9.78 67.92 -15.41
CA LEU A 5 10.07 66.53 -15.62
C LEU A 5 9.07 65.68 -14.85
N ALA A 6 8.32 64.87 -15.57
CA ALA A 6 7.46 63.85 -14.99
C ALA A 6 8.26 62.53 -14.89
N THR A 7 8.61 62.13 -13.67
CA THR A 7 9.26 60.86 -13.38
C THR A 7 8.20 59.78 -13.26
N GLY A 8 8.11 58.89 -14.26
CA GLY A 8 7.27 57.70 -14.19
C GLY A 8 7.92 56.58 -13.41
N ALA A 9 7.38 56.25 -12.26
CA ALA A 9 7.79 55.09 -11.50
C ALA A 9 7.06 53.83 -12.05
N ALA A 10 7.80 52.96 -12.72
CA ALA A 10 7.31 51.63 -13.13
C ALA A 10 7.37 50.69 -11.94
N LEU A 11 6.20 50.33 -11.43
CA LEU A 11 6.04 49.33 -10.36
C LEU A 11 6.06 47.93 -11.00
N SER A 12 7.22 47.26 -10.99
CA SER A 12 7.36 45.89 -11.43
C SER A 12 6.88 44.97 -10.30
N MET A 13 5.67 44.40 -10.44
CA MET A 13 5.21 43.31 -9.59
C MET A 13 5.93 42.00 -10.00
N ALA A 14 6.92 41.58 -9.21
CA ALA A 14 7.51 40.28 -9.29
C ALA A 14 6.52 39.27 -8.67
N LEU A 15 5.86 38.51 -9.54
CA LEU A 15 5.02 37.37 -9.13
C LEU A 15 5.98 36.26 -8.66
N SER A 16 6.21 36.14 -7.36
CA SER A 16 6.95 35.03 -6.76
C SER A 16 6.08 33.77 -6.83
N MET A 17 6.31 32.95 -7.84
CA MET A 17 5.81 31.56 -7.85
C MET A 17 6.59 30.78 -6.78
N ALA A 18 6.01 30.60 -5.60
CA ALA A 18 6.51 29.66 -4.64
C ALA A 18 6.40 28.24 -5.25
N PRO A 19 7.43 27.40 -5.19
CA PRO A 19 7.28 26.02 -5.60
C PRO A 19 6.27 25.36 -4.67
N VAL A 20 5.18 24.85 -5.24
CA VAL A 20 4.29 23.92 -4.54
C VAL A 20 5.11 22.64 -4.37
N THR A 21 5.70 22.46 -3.19
CA THR A 21 6.21 21.16 -2.80
C THR A 21 5.00 20.25 -2.67
N ALA A 22 4.77 19.39 -3.69
CA ALA A 22 3.87 18.28 -3.55
C ALA A 22 4.38 17.44 -2.37
N SER A 23 3.66 17.47 -1.25
CA SER A 23 3.85 16.50 -0.18
C SER A 23 3.63 15.14 -0.83
N ALA A 24 4.65 14.27 -0.82
CA ALA A 24 4.43 12.88 -1.15
C ALA A 24 3.36 12.40 -0.16
N ALA A 25 2.19 12.04 -0.66
CA ALA A 25 1.18 11.39 0.15
C ALA A 25 1.84 10.15 0.75
N ASP A 26 1.69 9.93 2.06
CA ASP A 26 2.17 8.73 2.70
C ASP A 26 1.53 7.53 2.00
N LYS A 27 2.38 6.61 1.51
CA LYS A 27 1.89 5.39 0.85
C LYS A 27 1.15 4.53 1.85
N VAL A 28 0.15 3.82 1.38
CA VAL A 28 -0.53 2.78 2.17
C VAL A 28 0.32 1.52 2.14
N ASP A 29 0.79 1.07 3.30
CA ASP A 29 1.47 -0.22 3.43
C ASP A 29 0.45 -1.35 3.47
N ILE A 30 0.66 -2.39 2.64
CA ILE A 30 -0.08 -3.64 2.67
C ILE A 30 0.91 -4.76 2.97
N ASN A 31 0.70 -5.47 4.07
CA ASN A 31 1.56 -6.54 4.54
C ASN A 31 0.91 -7.89 4.30
N VAL A 32 1.58 -8.74 3.54
CA VAL A 32 1.10 -10.08 3.16
C VAL A 32 2.02 -11.13 3.77
N ILE A 33 1.46 -12.17 4.38
CA ILE A 33 2.17 -13.40 4.70
C ILE A 33 1.68 -14.49 3.74
N ALA A 34 2.61 -15.07 2.98
CA ALA A 34 2.32 -16.10 1.99
C ALA A 34 3.07 -17.40 2.30
N ALA A 35 2.37 -18.52 2.14
CA ALA A 35 2.98 -19.83 2.29
C ALA A 35 3.95 -20.16 1.15
N GLN A 36 5.03 -20.84 1.45
CA GLN A 36 6.00 -21.31 0.48
C GLN A 36 5.52 -22.62 -0.17
N TYR A 37 5.01 -22.53 -1.40
CA TYR A 37 4.55 -23.71 -2.17
C TYR A 37 5.67 -24.46 -2.90
N GLY A 38 6.82 -23.80 -3.12
CA GLY A 38 7.97 -24.38 -3.80
C GLY A 38 9.18 -23.45 -3.78
N GLN A 39 10.28 -23.89 -4.39
CA GLN A 39 11.54 -23.12 -4.41
C GLN A 39 11.41 -21.77 -5.13
N GLN A 40 10.52 -21.67 -6.10
CA GLN A 40 10.32 -20.46 -6.91
C GLN A 40 9.29 -19.48 -6.31
N THR A 41 8.63 -19.85 -5.19
CA THR A 41 7.57 -19.02 -4.61
C THR A 41 8.08 -17.63 -4.21
N ALA A 42 9.26 -17.55 -3.59
CA ALA A 42 9.82 -16.28 -3.17
C ALA A 42 10.18 -15.38 -4.36
N ASP A 43 10.77 -15.93 -5.42
CA ASP A 43 11.14 -15.18 -6.63
C ASP A 43 9.88 -14.69 -7.36
N TRP A 44 8.84 -15.51 -7.42
CA TRP A 44 7.57 -15.11 -8.02
C TRP A 44 6.95 -13.92 -7.27
N TRP A 45 6.88 -13.99 -5.94
CA TRP A 45 6.38 -12.89 -5.13
C TRP A 45 7.22 -11.61 -5.26
N ALA A 46 8.55 -11.73 -5.30
CA ALA A 46 9.43 -10.58 -5.49
C ALA A 46 9.18 -9.85 -6.82
N ASN A 47 8.98 -10.60 -7.89
CA ASN A 47 8.62 -10.04 -9.20
C ASN A 47 7.23 -9.39 -9.16
N PHE A 48 6.24 -10.07 -8.58
CA PHE A 48 4.87 -9.54 -8.44
C PHE A 48 4.85 -8.24 -7.63
N VAL A 49 5.57 -8.17 -6.50
CA VAL A 49 5.68 -6.95 -5.67
C VAL A 49 6.25 -5.80 -6.48
N THR A 50 7.27 -6.05 -7.29
CA THR A 50 7.87 -5.03 -8.13
C THR A 50 6.86 -4.47 -9.13
N GLU A 51 6.21 -5.35 -9.90
CA GLU A 51 5.20 -4.96 -10.89
C GLU A 51 3.98 -4.26 -10.24
N PHE A 52 3.54 -4.77 -9.09
CA PHE A 52 2.41 -4.19 -8.36
C PHE A 52 2.70 -2.78 -7.86
N ASN A 53 3.87 -2.57 -7.23
CA ASN A 53 4.26 -1.27 -6.69
C ASN A 53 4.52 -0.23 -7.80
N GLU A 54 5.00 -0.66 -8.97
CA GLU A 54 5.12 0.20 -10.16
C GLU A 54 3.75 0.63 -10.71
N ALA A 55 2.79 -0.30 -10.73
CA ALA A 55 1.43 -0.03 -11.18
C ALA A 55 0.59 0.78 -10.17
N ASN A 56 0.94 0.74 -8.88
CA ASN A 56 0.19 1.35 -7.79
C ASN A 56 1.12 2.24 -6.94
N PRO A 57 1.47 3.44 -7.41
CA PRO A 57 2.49 4.29 -6.77
C PRO A 57 2.12 4.76 -5.36
N ASP A 58 0.84 4.74 -5.00
CA ASP A 58 0.32 5.15 -3.68
C ASP A 58 0.25 3.97 -2.68
N ILE A 59 0.64 2.77 -3.10
CA ILE A 59 0.65 1.56 -2.27
C ILE A 59 2.08 1.04 -2.17
N ASN A 60 2.42 0.50 -1.00
CA ASN A 60 3.65 -0.22 -0.74
C ASN A 60 3.29 -1.65 -0.31
N LEU A 61 3.33 -2.58 -1.26
CA LEU A 61 3.07 -3.98 -1.00
C LEU A 61 4.33 -4.65 -0.45
N ASN A 62 4.20 -5.29 0.71
CA ASN A 62 5.24 -6.07 1.37
C ASN A 62 4.78 -7.51 1.48
N VAL A 63 5.58 -8.46 1.00
CA VAL A 63 5.24 -9.89 1.07
C VAL A 63 6.34 -10.66 1.78
N GLU A 64 5.97 -11.36 2.84
CA GLU A 64 6.84 -12.31 3.54
C GLU A 64 6.44 -13.73 3.15
N VAL A 65 7.37 -14.48 2.55
CA VAL A 65 7.16 -15.88 2.21
C VAL A 65 7.67 -16.76 3.33
N VAL A 66 6.78 -17.57 3.92
CA VAL A 66 7.09 -18.39 5.10
C VAL A 66 6.86 -19.87 4.78
N SER A 67 7.72 -20.75 5.30
CA SER A 67 7.57 -22.20 5.12
C SER A 67 6.28 -22.71 5.75
N TRP A 68 5.71 -23.79 5.20
CA TRP A 68 4.55 -24.45 5.79
C TRP A 68 4.78 -24.96 7.22
N ASN A 69 6.05 -25.24 7.59
CA ASN A 69 6.38 -25.69 8.94
C ASN A 69 6.26 -24.56 9.99
N ASP A 70 6.45 -23.31 9.56
CA ASP A 70 6.58 -22.18 10.47
C ASP A 70 5.42 -21.18 10.38
N ILE A 71 4.66 -21.18 9.28
CA ILE A 71 3.71 -20.11 8.96
C ILE A 71 2.68 -19.86 10.05
N TYR A 72 2.13 -20.90 10.65
CA TYR A 72 1.14 -20.73 11.74
C TYR A 72 1.75 -20.13 12.99
N THR A 73 3.01 -20.51 13.32
CA THR A 73 3.74 -19.93 14.44
C THR A 73 4.04 -18.46 14.20
N VAL A 74 4.46 -18.11 12.99
CA VAL A 74 4.75 -16.73 12.60
C VAL A 74 3.49 -15.87 12.66
N VAL A 75 2.40 -16.33 12.03
CA VAL A 75 1.12 -15.60 11.99
C VAL A 75 0.57 -15.39 13.39
N ASN A 76 0.48 -16.44 14.21
CA ASN A 76 -0.04 -16.33 15.58
C ASN A 76 0.81 -15.41 16.45
N THR A 77 2.13 -15.42 16.27
CA THR A 77 3.03 -14.52 16.99
C THR A 77 2.80 -13.07 16.59
N ARG A 78 2.64 -12.77 15.29
CA ARG A 78 2.34 -11.41 14.82
C ARG A 78 1.00 -10.90 15.31
N ILE A 79 -0.04 -11.73 15.26
CA ILE A 79 -1.38 -11.39 15.79
C ILE A 79 -1.28 -11.08 17.29
N ALA A 80 -0.58 -11.91 18.07
CA ALA A 80 -0.42 -11.70 19.51
C ALA A 80 0.33 -10.41 19.85
N ASN A 81 1.22 -9.96 18.96
CA ASN A 81 1.98 -8.71 19.12
C ASN A 81 1.22 -7.47 18.57
N GLY A 82 0.03 -7.63 17.99
CA GLY A 82 -0.70 -6.54 17.34
C GLY A 82 -0.14 -6.15 15.96
N GLU A 83 0.62 -7.04 15.33
CA GLU A 83 1.25 -6.88 14.02
C GLU A 83 0.62 -7.84 12.98
N ALA A 84 -0.70 -8.05 13.06
CA ALA A 84 -1.40 -8.93 12.13
C ALA A 84 -1.15 -8.49 10.68
N PRO A 85 -0.97 -9.43 9.73
CA PRO A 85 -0.88 -9.08 8.32
C PRO A 85 -2.25 -8.60 7.80
N ASP A 86 -2.25 -7.77 6.76
CA ASP A 86 -3.46 -7.34 6.07
C ASP A 86 -4.04 -8.44 5.19
N VAL A 87 -3.16 -9.29 4.62
CA VAL A 87 -3.54 -10.42 3.78
C VAL A 87 -2.76 -11.66 4.20
N LEU A 88 -3.48 -12.77 4.30
CA LEU A 88 -2.92 -14.06 4.69
C LEU A 88 -3.23 -15.12 3.62
N ASN A 89 -2.18 -15.73 3.06
CA ASN A 89 -2.30 -16.83 2.10
C ASN A 89 -1.93 -18.16 2.78
N ILE A 90 -2.93 -18.84 3.30
CA ILE A 90 -2.82 -20.15 4.00
C ILE A 90 -3.97 -21.06 3.59
N ASP A 91 -3.93 -22.33 4.03
CA ASP A 91 -4.93 -23.35 3.72
C ASP A 91 -6.02 -23.50 4.81
N VAL A 92 -5.71 -23.27 6.09
CA VAL A 92 -6.66 -23.41 7.21
C VAL A 92 -6.93 -22.05 7.84
N PHE A 93 -8.19 -21.63 7.84
CA PHE A 93 -8.63 -20.33 8.31
C PHE A 93 -9.76 -20.37 9.36
N ALA A 94 -10.29 -21.58 9.68
CA ALA A 94 -11.46 -21.72 10.53
C ALA A 94 -11.29 -21.13 11.93
N ASP A 95 -10.11 -21.27 12.53
CA ASP A 95 -9.81 -20.75 13.86
C ASP A 95 -9.76 -19.22 13.85
N TYR A 96 -9.16 -18.61 12.82
CA TYR A 96 -9.12 -17.15 12.66
C TYR A 96 -10.51 -16.56 12.43
N GLN A 97 -11.38 -17.29 11.69
CA GLN A 97 -12.77 -16.87 11.51
C GLN A 97 -13.57 -17.01 12.81
N ALA A 98 -13.35 -18.05 13.61
CA ALA A 98 -14.03 -18.24 14.89
C ALA A 98 -13.68 -17.17 15.93
N ASP A 99 -12.47 -16.61 15.82
CA ASP A 99 -11.96 -15.55 16.68
C ASP A 99 -12.21 -14.12 16.13
N ASP A 100 -13.07 -13.99 15.10
CA ASP A 100 -13.41 -12.72 14.42
C ASP A 100 -12.18 -11.95 13.87
N LEU A 101 -11.13 -12.69 13.45
CA LEU A 101 -9.89 -12.11 12.92
C LEU A 101 -9.91 -11.92 11.39
N LEU A 102 -10.96 -12.37 10.71
CA LEU A 102 -11.11 -12.26 9.27
C LEU A 102 -12.28 -11.35 8.88
N LEU A 103 -12.04 -10.51 7.88
CA LEU A 103 -13.12 -9.72 7.28
C LEU A 103 -14.02 -10.59 6.39
N PRO A 104 -15.34 -10.30 6.34
CA PRO A 104 -16.22 -10.93 5.36
C PRO A 104 -15.74 -10.62 3.94
N ILE A 105 -15.72 -11.62 3.06
CA ILE A 105 -15.23 -11.48 1.69
C ILE A 105 -15.96 -10.37 0.91
N GLN A 106 -17.24 -10.14 1.21
CA GLN A 106 -18.07 -9.12 0.58
C GLN A 106 -17.58 -7.69 0.89
N ASP A 107 -16.88 -7.51 2.01
CA ASP A 107 -16.35 -6.20 2.42
C ASP A 107 -14.99 -5.91 1.78
N VAL A 108 -14.35 -6.94 1.21
CA VAL A 108 -12.97 -6.86 0.69
C VAL A 108 -12.92 -6.84 -0.83
N VAL A 109 -13.81 -7.59 -1.50
CA VAL A 109 -13.82 -7.68 -2.96
C VAL A 109 -15.03 -6.94 -3.56
N SER A 110 -14.89 -6.51 -4.82
CA SER A 110 -16.02 -5.89 -5.53
C SER A 110 -17.17 -6.88 -5.72
N GLU A 111 -18.41 -6.38 -5.80
CA GLU A 111 -19.59 -7.20 -6.08
C GLU A 111 -19.45 -7.97 -7.39
N GLU A 112 -18.83 -7.37 -8.42
CA GLU A 112 -18.53 -8.04 -9.68
C GLU A 112 -17.61 -9.25 -9.49
N THR A 113 -16.57 -9.13 -8.65
CA THR A 113 -15.66 -10.23 -8.35
C THR A 113 -16.37 -11.29 -7.52
N TYR A 114 -17.09 -10.88 -6.48
CA TYR A 114 -17.83 -11.78 -5.60
C TYR A 114 -18.84 -12.63 -6.36
N SER A 115 -19.61 -12.01 -7.27
CA SER A 115 -20.63 -12.73 -8.07
C SER A 115 -20.06 -13.77 -9.04
N LYS A 116 -18.75 -13.72 -9.32
CA LYS A 116 -18.06 -14.71 -10.18
C LYS A 116 -17.42 -15.85 -9.40
N MET A 117 -17.42 -15.79 -8.06
CA MET A 117 -16.83 -16.82 -7.20
C MET A 117 -17.78 -17.98 -6.91
N TYR A 118 -19.09 -17.80 -7.14
CA TYR A 118 -20.14 -18.77 -6.83
C TYR A 118 -21.10 -18.95 -8.00
#